data_cb551ceb3a54c9b7ff9b026cd9a9cb9e
#
_entry.id   cb551ceb3a54c9b7ff9b026cd9a9cb9e
#
_cell.length_a   1.000
_cell.length_b   1.000
_cell.length_c   1.000
_cell.angle_alpha   90.00
_cell.angle_beta   90.00
_cell.angle_gamma   90.00
#
_symmetry.space_group_name_H-M   'P 1'
#
loop_
_entity.id
_entity.type
_entity.pdbx_description
1 polymer ?
#
loop_
_entity_poly.entity_id
_entity_poly.type
_entity_poly.pdbx_seq_one_letter_code
_entity_poly.pdbx_strand_id
1 'polypeptide(L)'
;MLVSMKELLQPTRQHGFAIGAFNVADSCFVRAVVEEAEATNTPAIISIHPSEHDFVGDAFFSYVRDITLRSPVPFTLHLDHGASVEHVLRAIQCGFTSVMIDGSLLPYEENVALTREVVKLAHAVGVSVEGELGTIGQTGTSVEGGVSKVTYTDPAQAEDFIARTGADTLAVAIGTAHGIYPKGMQPELQMNILRDIAGRVDIPLVLHGGSANPDAEIAES
;
A
#
# COMPACT_ATOMS: atom_id res chain seq x y z
N MET A 1 12.31 10.66 10.31
CA MET A 1 12.76 9.29 10.70
C MET A 1 12.15 8.28 9.73
N LEU A 2 12.95 7.42 9.09
CA LEU A 2 12.48 6.44 8.12
C LEU A 2 12.40 5.06 8.78
N VAL A 3 11.20 4.42 8.72
CA VAL A 3 10.90 3.14 9.35
C VAL A 3 10.20 2.18 8.36
N SER A 4 10.13 0.90 8.68
CA SER A 4 9.33 -0.05 7.87
C SER A 4 7.82 0.21 8.04
N MET A 5 7.01 -0.18 7.06
CA MET A 5 5.55 -0.07 7.17
C MET A 5 5.01 -0.89 8.35
N LYS A 6 5.59 -2.06 8.58
CA LYS A 6 5.26 -2.89 9.75
C LYS A 6 5.41 -2.12 11.07
N GLU A 7 6.53 -1.44 11.27
CA GLU A 7 6.77 -0.63 12.48
C GLU A 7 5.83 0.56 12.54
N LEU A 8 5.62 1.24 11.40
CA LEU A 8 4.75 2.41 11.31
C LEU A 8 3.29 2.07 11.66
N LEU A 9 2.79 0.94 11.17
CA LEU A 9 1.39 0.55 11.32
C LEU A 9 1.09 -0.28 12.57
N GLN A 10 2.11 -0.72 13.32
CA GLN A 10 1.92 -1.52 14.53
C GLN A 10 0.89 -0.94 15.51
N PRO A 11 0.84 0.38 15.81
CA PRO A 11 -0.10 0.95 16.76
C PRO A 11 -1.52 1.15 16.19
N THR A 12 -1.71 1.11 14.86
CA THR A 12 -2.98 1.54 14.22
C THR A 12 -4.17 0.67 14.67
N ARG A 13 -4.02 -0.65 14.69
CA ARG A 13 -5.08 -1.57 15.09
C ARG A 13 -5.48 -1.44 16.56
N GLN A 14 -4.50 -1.21 17.44
CA GLN A 14 -4.77 -1.08 18.89
C GLN A 14 -5.48 0.22 19.24
N HIS A 15 -5.21 1.27 18.48
CA HIS A 15 -5.68 2.62 18.76
C HIS A 15 -6.78 3.10 17.81
N GLY A 16 -7.15 2.32 16.79
CA GLY A 16 -8.27 2.61 15.88
C GLY A 16 -8.03 3.86 15.05
N PHE A 17 -6.91 3.94 14.34
CA PHE A 17 -6.63 5.01 13.38
C PHE A 17 -5.92 4.46 12.13
N ALA A 18 -5.99 5.18 11.03
CA ALA A 18 -5.26 4.88 9.81
C ALA A 18 -4.13 5.88 9.57
N ILE A 19 -3.16 5.50 8.75
CA ILE A 19 -2.08 6.37 8.28
C ILE A 19 -2.22 6.55 6.78
N GLY A 20 -2.19 7.82 6.34
CA GLY A 20 -2.30 8.17 4.93
C GLY A 20 -1.08 7.72 4.12
N ALA A 21 -1.34 7.10 2.97
CA ALA A 21 -0.35 6.80 1.94
C ALA A 21 -0.56 7.75 0.76
N PHE A 22 0.52 8.42 0.35
CA PHE A 22 0.48 9.48 -0.65
C PHE A 22 1.41 9.12 -1.82
N ASN A 23 0.83 8.90 -3.00
CA ASN A 23 1.60 8.71 -4.22
C ASN A 23 2.25 10.03 -4.64
N VAL A 24 3.54 9.98 -4.91
CA VAL A 24 4.33 11.15 -5.28
C VAL A 24 5.12 10.91 -6.55
N ALA A 25 5.15 11.91 -7.44
CA ALA A 25 5.81 11.84 -8.74
C ALA A 25 6.93 12.89 -8.91
N ASP A 26 7.16 13.75 -7.90
CA ASP A 26 8.22 14.76 -7.92
C ASP A 26 8.56 15.31 -6.53
N SER A 27 9.55 16.20 -6.48
CA SER A 27 10.03 16.79 -5.22
C SER A 27 9.03 17.75 -4.57
N CYS A 28 8.11 18.35 -5.31
CA CYS A 28 7.10 19.25 -4.76
C CYS A 28 6.05 18.45 -3.97
N PHE A 29 5.62 17.31 -4.50
CA PHE A 29 4.74 16.38 -3.78
C PHE A 29 5.40 15.85 -2.52
N VAL A 30 6.65 15.37 -2.61
CA VAL A 30 7.40 14.88 -1.43
C VAL A 30 7.47 15.96 -0.35
N ARG A 31 7.82 17.19 -0.72
CA ARG A 31 7.89 18.30 0.24
C ARG A 31 6.55 18.60 0.87
N ALA A 32 5.48 18.66 0.09
CA ALA A 32 4.13 18.92 0.61
C ALA A 32 3.73 17.87 1.67
N VAL A 33 3.97 16.58 1.38
CA VAL A 33 3.68 15.50 2.34
C VAL A 33 4.53 15.63 3.60
N VAL A 34 5.83 15.89 3.45
CA VAL A 34 6.75 15.99 4.61
C VAL A 34 6.42 17.22 5.46
N GLU A 35 6.23 18.39 4.83
CA GLU A 35 5.92 19.64 5.54
C GLU A 35 4.58 19.54 6.31
N GLU A 36 3.56 18.92 5.73
CA GLU A 36 2.26 18.73 6.38
C GLU A 36 2.36 17.71 7.53
N ALA A 37 3.04 16.59 7.30
CA ALA A 37 3.26 15.58 8.33
C ALA A 37 3.99 16.14 9.55
N GLU A 38 5.02 16.99 9.34
CA GLU A 38 5.74 17.67 10.40
C GLU A 38 4.87 18.72 11.12
N ALA A 39 4.11 19.52 10.37
CA ALA A 39 3.24 20.56 10.93
C ALA A 39 2.12 19.97 11.81
N THR A 40 1.60 18.80 11.45
CA THR A 40 0.54 18.10 12.18
C THR A 40 1.07 17.07 13.17
N ASN A 41 2.39 16.83 13.19
CA ASN A 41 3.04 15.75 13.95
C ASN A 41 2.40 14.38 13.68
N THR A 42 2.11 14.10 12.41
CA THR A 42 1.41 12.89 11.94
C THR A 42 2.33 12.06 11.06
N PRO A 43 2.49 10.75 11.29
CA PRO A 43 3.26 9.88 10.40
C PRO A 43 2.60 9.77 9.03
N ALA A 44 3.40 9.49 7.98
CA ALA A 44 2.87 9.29 6.64
C ALA A 44 3.65 8.22 5.86
N ILE A 45 3.00 7.65 4.85
CA ILE A 45 3.60 6.72 3.90
C ILE A 45 3.79 7.50 2.58
N ILE A 46 5.02 7.52 2.08
CA ILE A 46 5.35 8.02 0.74
C ILE A 46 5.34 6.83 -0.20
N SER A 47 4.35 6.80 -1.08
CA SER A 47 4.13 5.71 -2.03
C SER A 47 4.65 6.08 -3.41
N ILE A 48 5.25 5.12 -4.09
CA ILE A 48 5.83 5.26 -5.43
C ILE A 48 5.39 4.07 -6.28
N HIS A 49 4.57 4.34 -7.28
CA HIS A 49 4.23 3.34 -8.29
C HIS A 49 5.42 3.08 -9.24
N PRO A 50 5.59 1.87 -9.82
CA PRO A 50 6.70 1.58 -10.73
C PRO A 50 6.87 2.57 -11.89
N SER A 51 5.78 3.07 -12.48
CA SER A 51 5.83 4.08 -13.54
C SER A 51 6.37 5.44 -13.07
N GLU A 52 6.09 5.82 -11.82
CA GLU A 52 6.62 7.02 -11.18
C GLU A 52 8.11 6.85 -10.87
N HIS A 53 8.50 5.65 -10.39
CA HIS A 53 9.89 5.29 -10.18
C HIS A 53 10.69 5.43 -11.48
N ASP A 54 10.17 4.91 -12.60
CA ASP A 54 10.80 5.02 -13.91
C ASP A 54 10.89 6.47 -14.41
N PHE A 55 9.88 7.29 -14.12
CA PHE A 55 9.82 8.69 -14.48
C PHE A 55 10.87 9.52 -13.74
N VAL A 56 10.99 9.39 -12.41
CA VAL A 56 11.91 10.19 -11.60
C VAL A 56 13.34 9.64 -11.58
N GLY A 57 13.51 8.35 -11.79
CA GLY A 57 14.78 7.63 -11.75
C GLY A 57 15.34 7.41 -10.34
N ASP A 58 16.27 6.47 -10.22
CA ASP A 58 16.80 5.99 -8.92
C ASP A 58 17.47 7.10 -8.10
N ALA A 59 18.11 8.06 -8.73
CA ALA A 59 18.81 9.17 -8.05
C ALA A 59 17.86 10.04 -7.20
N PHE A 60 16.60 10.14 -7.57
CA PHE A 60 15.57 10.89 -6.84
C PHE A 60 15.40 10.39 -5.40
N PHE A 61 15.52 9.09 -5.17
CA PHE A 61 15.31 8.50 -3.85
C PHE A 61 16.40 8.84 -2.84
N SER A 62 17.55 9.29 -3.28
CA SER A 62 18.55 9.89 -2.37
C SER A 62 18.00 11.15 -1.69
N TYR A 63 17.27 11.99 -2.43
CA TYR A 63 16.59 13.17 -1.90
C TYR A 63 15.43 12.78 -0.96
N VAL A 64 14.57 11.85 -1.37
CA VAL A 64 13.44 11.40 -0.55
C VAL A 64 13.92 10.84 0.78
N ARG A 65 14.95 10.01 0.76
CA ARG A 65 15.56 9.46 1.97
C ARG A 65 16.18 10.53 2.87
N ASP A 66 16.90 11.49 2.28
CA ASP A 66 17.53 12.56 3.06
C ASP A 66 16.51 13.41 3.81
N ILE A 67 15.44 13.85 3.15
CA ILE A 67 14.40 14.67 3.76
C ILE A 67 13.63 13.89 4.84
N THR A 68 13.26 12.63 4.60
CA THR A 68 12.51 11.80 5.56
C THR A 68 13.36 11.36 6.74
N LEU A 69 14.67 11.07 6.55
CA LEU A 69 15.57 10.73 7.65
C LEU A 69 15.78 11.89 8.62
N ARG A 70 15.76 13.13 8.14
CA ARG A 70 15.91 14.34 8.98
C ARG A 70 14.63 14.71 9.72
N SER A 71 13.50 14.24 9.27
CA SER A 71 12.21 14.56 9.88
C SER A 71 12.08 14.00 11.30
N PRO A 72 11.48 14.75 12.23
CA PRO A 72 11.15 14.27 13.57
C PRO A 72 10.00 13.26 13.60
N VAL A 73 9.13 13.28 12.58
CA VAL A 73 8.03 12.31 12.47
C VAL A 73 8.43 11.08 11.64
N PRO A 74 7.85 9.91 11.92
CA PRO A 74 8.17 8.70 11.17
C PRO A 74 7.52 8.68 9.79
N PHE A 75 8.29 8.21 8.81
CA PHE A 75 7.85 7.96 7.43
C PHE A 75 8.18 6.53 7.01
N THR A 76 7.40 6.01 6.09
CA THR A 76 7.74 4.81 5.30
C THR A 76 7.89 5.23 3.83
N LEU A 77 8.92 4.76 3.16
CA LEU A 77 9.05 4.84 1.70
C LEU A 77 8.63 3.49 1.14
N HIS A 78 7.55 3.48 0.37
CA HIS A 78 6.84 2.29 -0.07
C HIS A 78 6.78 2.17 -1.59
N LEU A 79 7.11 0.99 -2.12
CA LEU A 79 6.82 0.63 -3.51
C LEU A 79 5.38 0.16 -3.60
N ASP A 80 4.58 0.89 -4.36
CA ASP A 80 3.17 0.65 -4.60
C ASP A 80 2.97 -0.18 -5.89
N HIS A 81 2.15 -1.23 -5.84
CA HIS A 81 1.87 -2.13 -6.97
C HIS A 81 3.10 -2.63 -7.74
N GLY A 82 4.13 -3.11 -7.03
CA GLY A 82 5.27 -3.78 -7.67
C GLY A 82 4.83 -5.01 -8.47
N ALA A 83 5.05 -5.01 -9.78
CA ALA A 83 4.58 -6.06 -10.68
C ALA A 83 5.57 -7.23 -10.84
N SER A 84 6.77 -7.12 -10.30
CA SER A 84 7.80 -8.16 -10.41
C SER A 84 8.81 -8.10 -9.27
N VAL A 85 9.54 -9.21 -9.08
CA VAL A 85 10.67 -9.28 -8.15
C VAL A 85 11.75 -8.24 -8.49
N GLU A 86 11.94 -7.92 -9.76
CA GLU A 86 12.90 -6.89 -10.20
C GLU A 86 12.52 -5.50 -9.72
N HIS A 87 11.23 -5.10 -9.80
CA HIS A 87 10.75 -3.84 -9.23
C HIS A 87 11.02 -3.77 -7.73
N VAL A 88 10.71 -4.87 -7.01
CA VAL A 88 10.96 -4.98 -5.57
C VAL A 88 12.44 -4.81 -5.23
N LEU A 89 13.32 -5.54 -5.90
CA LEU A 89 14.76 -5.48 -5.65
C LEU A 89 15.35 -4.10 -5.96
N ARG A 90 14.90 -3.47 -7.07
CA ARG A 90 15.30 -2.11 -7.43
C ARG A 90 14.88 -1.10 -6.35
N ALA A 91 13.63 -1.19 -5.87
CA ALA A 91 13.14 -0.33 -4.79
C ALA A 91 13.97 -0.51 -3.51
N ILE A 92 14.27 -1.75 -3.11
CA ILE A 92 15.12 -2.05 -1.96
C ILE A 92 16.52 -1.44 -2.12
N GLN A 93 17.12 -1.54 -3.31
CA GLN A 93 18.42 -0.93 -3.61
C GLN A 93 18.37 0.60 -3.53
N CYS A 94 17.25 1.23 -3.88
CA CYS A 94 17.01 2.66 -3.72
C CYS A 94 16.72 3.07 -2.26
N GLY A 95 16.62 2.09 -1.33
CA GLY A 95 16.43 2.33 0.10
C GLY A 95 14.98 2.46 0.53
N PHE A 96 14.07 1.85 -0.19
CA PHE A 96 12.69 1.69 0.26
C PHE A 96 12.65 0.82 1.52
N THR A 97 11.77 1.16 2.45
CA THR A 97 11.60 0.46 3.73
C THR A 97 10.36 -0.43 3.74
N SER A 98 9.57 -0.36 2.68
CA SER A 98 8.41 -1.20 2.42
C SER A 98 8.23 -1.42 0.92
N VAL A 99 7.74 -2.58 0.54
CA VAL A 99 7.44 -2.92 -0.85
C VAL A 99 6.13 -3.69 -0.92
N MET A 100 5.34 -3.42 -1.97
CA MET A 100 4.21 -4.25 -2.33
C MET A 100 4.59 -5.13 -3.52
N ILE A 101 4.14 -6.38 -3.50
CA ILE A 101 4.10 -7.25 -4.67
C ILE A 101 2.65 -7.55 -5.01
N ASP A 102 2.23 -7.07 -6.18
CA ASP A 102 0.86 -7.26 -6.64
C ASP A 102 0.74 -8.51 -7.52
N GLY A 103 0.31 -9.60 -6.90
CA GLY A 103 -0.05 -10.86 -7.55
C GLY A 103 -1.55 -11.07 -7.69
N SER A 104 -2.38 -10.04 -7.46
CA SER A 104 -3.84 -10.14 -7.38
C SER A 104 -4.52 -10.67 -8.66
N LEU A 105 -3.89 -10.46 -9.82
CA LEU A 105 -4.36 -10.97 -11.11
C LEU A 105 -3.90 -12.40 -11.41
N LEU A 106 -3.00 -12.96 -10.61
CA LEU A 106 -2.53 -14.34 -10.77
C LEU A 106 -3.51 -15.33 -10.13
N PRO A 107 -3.48 -16.62 -10.53
CA PRO A 107 -4.11 -17.67 -9.75
C PRO A 107 -3.62 -17.65 -8.29
N TYR A 108 -4.51 -17.94 -7.35
CA TYR A 108 -4.24 -17.83 -5.91
C TYR A 108 -2.92 -18.48 -5.46
N GLU A 109 -2.63 -19.69 -5.91
CA GLU A 109 -1.40 -20.41 -5.56
C GLU A 109 -0.13 -19.74 -6.11
N GLU A 110 -0.24 -19.10 -7.27
CA GLU A 110 0.86 -18.35 -7.86
C GLU A 110 1.11 -17.03 -7.12
N ASN A 111 0.03 -16.34 -6.71
CA ASN A 111 0.12 -15.14 -5.86
C ASN A 111 0.78 -15.49 -4.52
N VAL A 112 0.36 -16.58 -3.86
CA VAL A 112 0.97 -17.06 -2.61
C VAL A 112 2.46 -17.36 -2.82
N ALA A 113 2.84 -18.04 -3.90
CA ALA A 113 4.22 -18.39 -4.18
C ALA A 113 5.09 -17.16 -4.41
N LEU A 114 4.61 -16.20 -5.22
CA LEU A 114 5.28 -14.95 -5.54
C LEU A 114 5.46 -14.07 -4.29
N THR A 115 4.37 -13.86 -3.54
CA THR A 115 4.42 -13.03 -2.32
C THR A 115 5.36 -13.63 -1.29
N ARG A 116 5.34 -14.95 -1.07
CA ARG A 116 6.26 -15.63 -0.16
C ARG A 116 7.73 -15.50 -0.58
N GLU A 117 8.02 -15.53 -1.88
CA GLU A 117 9.37 -15.28 -2.41
C GLU A 117 9.84 -13.87 -2.07
N VAL A 118 9.00 -12.87 -2.33
CA VAL A 118 9.30 -11.47 -2.03
C VAL A 118 9.48 -11.25 -0.53
N VAL A 119 8.62 -11.82 0.31
CA VAL A 119 8.75 -11.76 1.79
C VAL A 119 10.10 -12.27 2.24
N LYS A 120 10.55 -13.42 1.72
CA LYS A 120 11.86 -13.98 2.06
C LYS A 120 13.01 -13.03 1.69
N LEU A 121 12.94 -12.39 0.54
CA LEU A 121 13.99 -11.46 0.08
C LEU A 121 13.99 -10.15 0.87
N ALA A 122 12.83 -9.55 1.04
CA ALA A 122 12.67 -8.25 1.71
C ALA A 122 12.96 -8.34 3.21
N HIS A 123 12.45 -9.36 3.91
CA HIS A 123 12.71 -9.57 5.33
C HIS A 123 14.20 -9.81 5.63
N ALA A 124 14.95 -10.41 4.71
CA ALA A 124 16.40 -10.61 4.90
C ALA A 124 17.18 -9.29 5.05
N VAL A 125 16.60 -8.17 4.61
CA VAL A 125 17.20 -6.83 4.68
C VAL A 125 16.35 -5.84 5.51
N GLY A 126 15.36 -6.33 6.26
CA GLY A 126 14.54 -5.51 7.17
C GLY A 126 13.47 -4.65 6.48
N VAL A 127 13.08 -5.00 5.25
CA VAL A 127 12.02 -4.32 4.48
C VAL A 127 10.71 -5.07 4.66
N SER A 128 9.62 -4.35 4.97
CA SER A 128 8.28 -4.94 5.10
C SER A 128 7.63 -5.19 3.75
N VAL A 129 6.71 -6.15 3.72
CA VAL A 129 6.03 -6.56 2.49
C VAL A 129 4.52 -6.45 2.63
N GLU A 130 3.91 -5.84 1.62
CA GLU A 130 2.48 -5.84 1.37
C GLU A 130 2.14 -6.85 0.27
N GLY A 131 1.07 -7.63 0.48
CA GLY A 131 0.46 -8.47 -0.55
C GLY A 131 -0.96 -7.99 -0.84
N GLU A 132 -1.55 -8.46 -1.95
CA GLU A 132 -2.91 -8.11 -2.34
C GLU A 132 -3.77 -9.35 -2.61
N LEU A 133 -5.02 -9.30 -2.17
CA LEU A 133 -6.06 -10.27 -2.48
C LEU A 133 -7.36 -9.61 -2.93
N GLY A 134 -8.00 -10.25 -3.89
CA GLY A 134 -9.09 -9.66 -4.65
C GLY A 134 -8.55 -8.78 -5.76
N THR A 135 -9.40 -7.99 -6.42
CA THR A 135 -8.97 -7.10 -7.51
C THR A 135 -9.57 -5.72 -7.31
N ILE A 136 -8.73 -4.71 -7.30
CA ILE A 136 -9.13 -3.31 -7.21
C ILE A 136 -9.73 -2.87 -8.56
N GLY A 137 -10.81 -2.08 -8.52
CA GLY A 137 -11.43 -1.53 -9.71
C GLY A 137 -10.57 -0.46 -10.38
N GLN A 138 -10.92 -0.12 -11.61
CA GLN A 138 -10.32 1.02 -12.31
C GLN A 138 -11.40 1.91 -12.91
N THR A 139 -11.28 3.21 -12.69
CA THR A 139 -12.09 4.24 -13.34
C THR A 139 -11.19 5.12 -14.21
N GLY A 140 -11.59 5.31 -15.49
CA GLY A 140 -10.80 6.13 -16.41
C GLY A 140 -9.44 5.54 -16.77
N THR A 141 -8.40 6.37 -16.74
CA THR A 141 -7.03 6.05 -17.17
C THR A 141 -6.03 6.18 -16.00
N SER A 142 -6.32 5.55 -14.88
CA SER A 142 -5.38 5.54 -13.75
C SER A 142 -4.10 4.79 -14.13
N VAL A 143 -2.94 5.33 -13.73
CA VAL A 143 -1.63 4.69 -13.92
C VAL A 143 -1.44 3.48 -13.00
N GLU A 144 -2.15 3.45 -11.89
CA GLU A 144 -2.13 2.36 -10.90
C GLU A 144 -2.84 1.10 -11.41
N GLY A 145 -3.50 1.18 -12.57
CA GLY A 145 -4.19 0.04 -13.14
C GLY A 145 -5.49 -0.31 -12.43
N GLY A 146 -5.89 -1.57 -12.54
CA GLY A 146 -7.11 -2.13 -11.97
C GLY A 146 -7.93 -2.91 -12.99
N VAL A 147 -9.09 -3.41 -12.59
CA VAL A 147 -9.97 -4.24 -13.42
C VAL A 147 -11.35 -3.60 -13.60
N SER A 148 -12.02 -3.94 -14.70
CA SER A 148 -13.39 -3.50 -14.95
C SER A 148 -14.43 -4.21 -14.07
N LYS A 149 -14.10 -5.41 -13.57
CA LYS A 149 -14.95 -6.19 -12.68
C LYS A 149 -14.19 -6.54 -11.42
N VAL A 150 -14.54 -5.90 -10.33
CA VAL A 150 -13.96 -6.13 -9.00
C VAL A 150 -14.28 -7.54 -8.51
N THR A 151 -13.28 -8.23 -7.98
CA THR A 151 -13.45 -9.45 -7.19
C THR A 151 -13.13 -9.12 -5.75
N TYR A 152 -14.12 -9.18 -4.87
CA TYR A 152 -13.91 -8.90 -3.46
C TYR A 152 -12.99 -9.94 -2.81
N THR A 153 -12.22 -9.50 -1.83
CA THR A 153 -11.37 -10.39 -1.04
C THR A 153 -12.22 -11.38 -0.24
N ASP A 154 -11.89 -12.67 -0.36
CA ASP A 154 -12.49 -13.72 0.47
C ASP A 154 -11.79 -13.74 1.84
N PRO A 155 -12.53 -13.56 2.96
CA PRO A 155 -11.93 -13.54 4.29
C PRO A 155 -11.20 -14.82 4.71
N ALA A 156 -11.65 -15.98 4.24
CA ALA A 156 -10.97 -17.24 4.53
C ALA A 156 -9.67 -17.37 3.73
N GLN A 157 -9.65 -16.88 2.49
CA GLN A 157 -8.42 -16.80 1.70
C GLN A 157 -7.44 -15.81 2.29
N ALA A 158 -7.89 -14.68 2.86
CA ALA A 158 -7.02 -13.71 3.52
C ALA A 158 -6.25 -14.34 4.69
N GLU A 159 -6.93 -15.09 5.54
CA GLU A 159 -6.33 -15.83 6.66
C GLU A 159 -5.26 -16.83 6.17
N ASP A 160 -5.59 -17.68 5.19
CA ASP A 160 -4.67 -18.66 4.60
C ASP A 160 -3.47 -17.97 3.92
N PHE A 161 -3.72 -16.89 3.17
CA PHE A 161 -2.69 -16.14 2.46
C PHE A 161 -1.62 -15.59 3.42
N ILE A 162 -2.04 -14.93 4.49
CA ILE A 162 -1.11 -14.37 5.48
C ILE A 162 -0.33 -15.47 6.20
N ALA A 163 -0.99 -16.55 6.58
CA ALA A 163 -0.33 -17.70 7.22
C ALA A 163 0.73 -18.34 6.32
N ARG A 164 0.53 -18.36 5.00
CA ARG A 164 1.42 -19.01 4.03
C ARG A 164 2.50 -18.11 3.49
N THR A 165 2.25 -16.80 3.37
CA THR A 165 3.20 -15.84 2.80
C THR A 165 4.06 -15.16 3.85
N GLY A 166 3.48 -14.83 5.01
CA GLY A 166 4.12 -14.03 6.05
C GLY A 166 4.22 -12.54 5.69
N ALA A 167 3.34 -12.03 4.81
CA ALA A 167 3.27 -10.61 4.49
C ALA A 167 2.95 -9.78 5.76
N ASP A 168 3.44 -8.56 5.83
CA ASP A 168 3.32 -7.67 6.98
C ASP A 168 2.04 -6.82 6.94
N THR A 169 1.49 -6.58 5.73
CA THR A 169 0.23 -5.90 5.47
C THR A 169 -0.51 -6.55 4.31
N LEU A 170 -1.82 -6.37 4.26
CA LEU A 170 -2.66 -6.93 3.20
C LEU A 170 -3.57 -5.87 2.60
N ALA A 171 -3.40 -5.61 1.31
CA ALA A 171 -4.35 -4.86 0.51
C ALA A 171 -5.59 -5.72 0.21
N VAL A 172 -6.76 -5.15 0.49
CA VAL A 172 -8.04 -5.83 0.37
C VAL A 172 -8.99 -5.13 -0.59
N ALA A 173 -9.62 -5.90 -1.46
CA ALA A 173 -10.62 -5.41 -2.39
C ALA A 173 -12.01 -5.46 -1.73
N ILE A 174 -12.52 -4.31 -1.34
CA ILE A 174 -13.85 -4.15 -0.72
C ILE A 174 -14.79 -3.21 -1.48
N GLY A 175 -14.44 -2.85 -2.73
CA GLY A 175 -15.30 -2.05 -3.60
C GLY A 175 -14.72 -0.73 -4.08
N THR A 176 -13.48 -0.42 -3.71
CA THR A 176 -12.75 0.75 -4.22
C THR A 176 -12.29 0.57 -5.67
N ALA A 177 -11.96 1.69 -6.31
CA ALA A 177 -11.35 1.70 -7.63
C ALA A 177 -10.31 2.83 -7.74
N HIS A 178 -9.23 2.56 -8.47
CA HIS A 178 -8.25 3.57 -8.82
C HIS A 178 -8.83 4.57 -9.82
N GLY A 179 -8.45 5.83 -9.69
CA GLY A 179 -8.88 6.91 -10.56
C GLY A 179 -10.07 7.70 -10.01
N ILE A 180 -10.58 8.62 -10.85
CA ILE A 180 -11.69 9.51 -10.49
C ILE A 180 -13.01 8.85 -10.89
N TYR A 181 -13.92 8.71 -9.95
CA TYR A 181 -15.26 8.18 -10.25
C TYR A 181 -16.02 9.12 -11.20
N PRO A 182 -16.73 8.56 -12.20
CA PRO A 182 -17.61 9.34 -13.05
C PRO A 182 -18.65 10.10 -12.23
N LYS A 183 -19.04 11.29 -12.71
CA LYS A 183 -20.03 12.12 -12.02
C LYS A 183 -21.36 11.38 -11.79
N GLY A 184 -21.76 11.28 -10.53
CA GLY A 184 -22.98 10.57 -10.11
C GLY A 184 -22.77 9.08 -9.79
N MET A 185 -21.58 8.54 -9.95
CA MET A 185 -21.19 7.24 -9.43
C MET A 185 -20.68 7.43 -8.00
N GLN A 186 -21.21 6.67 -7.07
CA GLN A 186 -20.71 6.61 -5.70
C GLN A 186 -20.22 5.17 -5.45
N PRO A 187 -18.97 4.99 -5.00
CA PRO A 187 -18.52 3.69 -4.54
C PRO A 187 -19.31 3.28 -3.30
N GLU A 188 -19.47 1.99 -3.10
CA GLU A 188 -20.06 1.41 -1.89
C GLU A 188 -19.08 0.38 -1.33
N LEU A 189 -18.52 0.70 -0.17
CA LEU A 189 -17.55 -0.18 0.47
C LEU A 189 -18.25 -1.34 1.21
N GLN A 190 -17.74 -2.53 1.00
CA GLN A 190 -18.24 -3.75 1.64
C GLN A 190 -17.68 -3.88 3.06
N MET A 191 -18.15 -3.05 3.98
CA MET A 191 -17.67 -2.97 5.36
C MET A 191 -17.81 -4.27 6.15
N ASN A 192 -18.79 -5.11 5.79
CA ASN A 192 -18.97 -6.44 6.36
C ASN A 192 -17.80 -7.38 6.01
N ILE A 193 -17.30 -7.31 4.76
CA ILE A 193 -16.11 -8.06 4.31
C ILE A 193 -14.88 -7.57 5.07
N LEU A 194 -14.68 -6.25 5.14
CA LEU A 194 -13.56 -5.66 5.87
C LEU A 194 -13.51 -6.12 7.33
N ARG A 195 -14.66 -6.07 8.04
CA ARG A 195 -14.74 -6.50 9.43
C ARG A 195 -14.47 -8.00 9.60
N ASP A 196 -14.95 -8.85 8.69
CA ASP A 196 -14.67 -10.29 8.73
C ASP A 196 -13.18 -10.56 8.52
N ILE A 197 -12.54 -9.92 7.54
CA ILE A 197 -11.09 -10.03 7.32
C ILE A 197 -10.33 -9.55 8.57
N ALA A 198 -10.66 -8.35 9.07
CA ALA A 198 -10.00 -7.78 10.26
C ALA A 198 -10.13 -8.64 11.51
N GLY A 199 -11.19 -9.43 11.61
CA GLY A 199 -11.39 -10.41 12.69
C GLY A 199 -10.57 -11.70 12.56
N ARG A 200 -10.04 -11.99 11.37
CA ARG A 200 -9.30 -13.22 11.05
C ARG A 200 -7.79 -13.05 11.00
N VAL A 201 -7.31 -11.85 10.66
CA VAL A 201 -5.87 -11.59 10.53
C VAL A 201 -5.39 -10.59 11.58
N ASP A 202 -4.16 -10.77 12.04
CA ASP A 202 -3.55 -9.91 13.08
C ASP A 202 -2.66 -8.81 12.50
N ILE A 203 -2.58 -8.68 11.17
CA ILE A 203 -1.80 -7.66 10.49
C ILE A 203 -2.67 -6.46 10.10
N PRO A 204 -2.07 -5.26 9.88
CA PRO A 204 -2.79 -4.13 9.32
C PRO A 204 -3.32 -4.40 7.91
N LEU A 205 -4.50 -3.86 7.62
CA LEU A 205 -5.11 -3.90 6.30
C LEU A 205 -4.84 -2.59 5.56
N VAL A 206 -4.78 -2.66 4.22
CA VAL A 206 -4.56 -1.52 3.35
C VAL A 206 -5.76 -1.37 2.42
N LEU A 207 -6.23 -0.12 2.26
CA LEU A 207 -7.30 0.25 1.35
C LEU A 207 -6.73 1.07 0.20
N HIS A 208 -6.57 0.45 -0.97
CA HIS A 208 -6.24 1.16 -2.20
C HIS A 208 -7.45 1.87 -2.79
N GLY A 209 -7.22 2.89 -3.63
CA GLY A 209 -8.29 3.62 -4.32
C GLY A 209 -9.18 4.45 -3.39
N GLY A 210 -8.68 4.87 -2.23
CA GLY A 210 -9.43 5.59 -1.21
C GLY A 210 -9.79 7.05 -1.53
N SER A 211 -9.02 7.70 -2.43
CA SER A 211 -9.05 9.16 -2.63
C SER A 211 -10.40 9.76 -3.05
N ALA A 212 -11.27 9.01 -3.69
CA ALA A 212 -12.55 9.50 -4.21
C ALA A 212 -13.78 8.87 -3.52
N ASN A 213 -13.56 8.18 -2.41
CA ASN A 213 -14.64 7.60 -1.61
C ASN A 213 -15.22 8.64 -0.64
N PRO A 214 -16.48 8.46 -0.18
CA PRO A 214 -17.08 9.32 0.82
C PRO A 214 -16.28 9.31 2.14
N ASP A 215 -16.03 10.49 2.71
CA ASP A 215 -15.27 10.65 3.96
C ASP A 215 -15.80 9.77 5.10
N ALA A 216 -17.13 9.60 5.18
CA ALA A 216 -17.76 8.79 6.22
C ALA A 216 -17.41 7.30 6.10
N GLU A 217 -17.33 6.77 4.87
CA GLU A 217 -16.95 5.36 4.62
C GLU A 217 -15.46 5.13 4.86
N ILE A 218 -14.61 6.09 4.48
CA ILE A 218 -13.17 6.04 4.79
C ILE A 218 -12.91 6.12 6.30
N ALA A 219 -13.67 6.96 7.02
CA ALA A 219 -13.52 7.09 8.47
C ALA A 219 -14.02 5.84 9.23
N GLU A 220 -14.92 5.04 8.63
CA GLU A 220 -15.42 3.80 9.20
C GLU A 220 -14.49 2.61 8.89
N SER A 221 -13.77 2.65 7.74
CA SER A 221 -12.86 1.59 7.31
C SER A 221 -11.58 1.54 8.14
#